data_f4d4e4f0bcb766048ad122341db73327
#
_entry.id   f4d4e4f0bcb766048ad122341db73327
#
_cell.length_a   1.000
_cell.length_b   1.000
_cell.length_c   1.000
_cell.angle_alpha   90.00
_cell.angle_beta   90.00
_cell.angle_gamma   90.00
#
_symmetry.space_group_name_H-M   'P 1'
#
loop_
_entity.id
_entity.type
_entity.pdbx_description
1 polymer ?
#
loop_
_entity_poly.entity_id
_entity_poly.type
_entity_poly.pdbx_seq_one_letter_code
_entity_poly.pdbx_strand_id
1 'polypeptide(L)'
;MYSSTIALGVVNGQLRPLQLCPQEGDHVTFYALDSEPGYRSYIATFQFALIEAMRRQRPEIRLEVENTFGHGLYCAVKNKIFLSKYDLEDVTRCMEEMIRDQEPVQVKQITRDEAWNYVNPAFYRDEAPLLDVLPENYQINLYGWGTPAGLFSYSASAQSGLSESL
;
A
#
# COMPACT_ATOMS: atom_id res chain seq x y z
N MET A 1 11.77 23.15 15.38
CA MET A 1 12.43 21.85 15.16
C MET A 1 11.37 20.79 15.45
N TYR A 2 11.00 19.97 14.49
CA TYR A 2 10.03 18.89 14.74
C TYR A 2 10.68 17.86 15.67
N SER A 3 10.01 17.55 16.77
CA SER A 3 10.52 16.58 17.77
C SER A 3 10.20 15.13 17.40
N SER A 4 9.38 14.91 16.36
CA SER A 4 8.94 13.59 15.88
C SER A 4 9.26 13.40 14.40
N THR A 5 9.36 12.16 13.98
CA THR A 5 9.63 11.78 12.58
C THR A 5 8.49 12.25 11.68
N ILE A 6 8.81 12.94 10.58
CA ILE A 6 7.83 13.31 9.56
C ILE A 6 7.46 12.06 8.76
N ALA A 7 6.16 11.76 8.69
CA ALA A 7 5.63 10.60 8.01
C ALA A 7 4.98 10.95 6.67
N LEU A 8 4.53 12.20 6.48
CA LEU A 8 3.69 12.59 5.35
C LEU A 8 3.92 14.04 4.97
N GLY A 9 3.96 14.34 3.68
CA GLY A 9 4.03 15.69 3.11
C GLY A 9 2.83 16.01 2.23
N VAL A 10 2.28 17.19 2.38
CA VAL A 10 1.19 17.71 1.54
C VAL A 10 1.66 19.02 0.90
N VAL A 11 1.58 19.10 -0.41
CA VAL A 11 1.92 20.29 -1.19
C VAL A 11 0.69 20.77 -1.94
N ASN A 12 0.24 21.98 -1.67
CA ASN A 12 -0.97 22.57 -2.27
C ASN A 12 -2.22 21.71 -2.10
N GLY A 13 -2.39 21.09 -0.90
CA GLY A 13 -3.51 20.22 -0.59
C GLY A 13 -3.42 18.80 -1.17
N GLN A 14 -2.32 18.45 -1.84
CA GLN A 14 -2.12 17.12 -2.42
C GLN A 14 -0.98 16.38 -1.71
N LEU A 15 -1.22 15.10 -1.42
CA LEU A 15 -0.19 14.19 -0.94
C LEU A 15 0.95 14.09 -1.95
N ARG A 16 2.18 14.29 -1.48
CA ARG A 16 3.39 14.19 -2.29
C ARG A 16 4.45 13.34 -1.61
N PRO A 17 5.26 12.61 -2.39
CA PRO A 17 6.43 11.91 -1.83
C PRO A 17 7.35 12.89 -1.08
N LEU A 18 7.89 12.46 0.05
CA LEU A 18 8.79 13.29 0.89
C LEU A 18 10.08 13.68 0.15
N GLN A 19 10.44 12.96 -0.93
CA GLN A 19 11.58 13.25 -1.78
C GLN A 19 11.32 14.39 -2.78
N LEU A 20 10.05 14.83 -2.93
CA LEU A 20 9.71 15.93 -3.81
C LEU A 20 10.25 17.25 -3.22
N CYS A 21 10.99 18.02 -4.04
CA CYS A 21 11.37 19.38 -3.69
C CYS A 21 10.22 20.33 -4.08
N PRO A 22 9.58 21.01 -3.13
CA PRO A 22 8.56 22.01 -3.41
C PRO A 22 9.15 23.18 -4.21
N GLN A 23 8.32 23.86 -4.98
CA GLN A 23 8.69 25.06 -5.72
C GLN A 23 8.44 26.32 -4.88
N GLU A 24 9.04 27.45 -5.30
CA GLU A 24 8.77 28.74 -4.67
C GLU A 24 7.28 29.11 -4.84
N GLY A 25 6.62 29.44 -3.73
CA GLY A 25 5.19 29.74 -3.69
C GLY A 25 4.29 28.55 -3.33
N ASP A 26 4.83 27.33 -3.21
CA ASP A 26 4.06 26.19 -2.77
C ASP A 26 3.69 26.27 -1.28
N HIS A 27 2.47 25.93 -0.96
CA HIS A 27 2.02 25.74 0.43
C HIS A 27 2.32 24.29 0.86
N VAL A 28 3.27 24.14 1.81
CA VAL A 28 3.72 22.82 2.28
C VAL A 28 3.29 22.60 3.72
N THR A 29 2.67 21.45 3.97
CA THR A 29 2.31 20.97 5.32
C THR A 29 2.96 19.63 5.56
N PHE A 30 3.61 19.45 6.72
CA PHE A 30 4.16 18.17 7.14
C PHE A 30 3.37 17.61 8.31
N TYR A 31 3.12 16.31 8.27
CA TYR A 31 2.49 15.57 9.34
C TYR A 31 3.50 14.61 9.95
N ALA A 32 3.64 14.71 11.26
CA ALA A 32 4.49 13.84 12.02
C ALA A 32 3.83 12.49 12.27
N LEU A 33 4.63 11.47 12.57
CA LEU A 33 4.16 10.10 12.80
C LEU A 33 3.14 9.99 13.96
N ASP A 34 3.25 10.86 14.96
CA ASP A 34 2.34 10.95 16.12
C ASP A 34 1.05 11.73 15.84
N SER A 35 0.92 12.34 14.65
CA SER A 35 -0.34 12.91 14.17
C SER A 35 -1.25 11.84 13.57
N GLU A 36 -2.57 12.09 13.60
CA GLU A 36 -3.53 11.14 13.02
C GLU A 36 -3.26 10.84 11.52
N PRO A 37 -3.05 11.84 10.62
CA PRO A 37 -2.72 11.56 9.22
C PRO A 37 -1.40 10.82 9.04
N GLY A 38 -0.38 11.17 9.83
CA GLY A 38 0.92 10.50 9.80
C GLY A 38 0.84 9.06 10.24
N TYR A 39 0.12 8.77 11.31
CA TYR A 39 -0.11 7.42 11.80
C TYR A 39 -0.90 6.57 10.81
N ARG A 40 -1.95 7.12 10.19
CA ARG A 40 -2.71 6.43 9.14
C ARG A 40 -1.82 6.07 7.94
N SER A 41 -0.97 6.99 7.49
CA SER A 41 -0.02 6.74 6.41
C SER A 41 0.98 5.63 6.77
N TYR A 42 1.48 5.64 7.99
CA TYR A 42 2.37 4.59 8.50
C TYR A 42 1.70 3.21 8.50
N ILE A 43 0.48 3.11 9.03
CA ILE A 43 -0.27 1.85 9.04
C ILE A 43 -0.57 1.35 7.62
N ALA A 44 -0.95 2.24 6.69
CA ALA A 44 -1.17 1.87 5.30
C ALA A 44 0.10 1.34 4.62
N THR A 45 1.25 1.95 4.89
CA THR A 45 2.55 1.50 4.39
C THR A 45 2.92 0.13 4.98
N PHE A 46 2.69 -0.06 6.28
CA PHE A 46 2.94 -1.34 6.95
C PHE A 46 2.06 -2.46 6.39
N GLN A 47 0.77 -2.19 6.18
CA GLN A 47 -0.16 -3.14 5.54
C GLN A 47 0.32 -3.52 4.14
N PHE A 48 0.77 -2.55 3.35
CA PHE A 48 1.28 -2.79 2.02
C PHE A 48 2.56 -3.65 2.07
N ALA A 49 3.49 -3.37 2.98
CA ALA A 49 4.70 -4.17 3.18
C ALA A 49 4.37 -5.62 3.56
N LEU A 50 3.39 -5.83 4.46
CA LEU A 50 2.93 -7.15 4.87
C LEU A 50 2.34 -7.95 3.71
N ILE A 51 1.46 -7.33 2.91
CA ILE A 51 0.83 -7.98 1.75
C ILE A 51 1.91 -8.34 0.72
N GLU A 52 2.86 -7.44 0.46
CA GLU A 52 3.95 -7.68 -0.49
C GLU A 52 4.89 -8.78 -0.01
N ALA A 53 5.28 -8.79 1.26
CA ALA A 53 6.11 -9.85 1.83
C ALA A 53 5.41 -11.21 1.79
N MET A 54 4.10 -11.25 2.10
CA MET A 54 3.29 -12.46 1.95
C MET A 54 3.28 -12.95 0.50
N ARG A 55 3.06 -12.04 -0.45
CA ARG A 55 3.07 -12.37 -1.88
C ARG A 55 4.42 -12.94 -2.35
N ARG A 56 5.53 -12.43 -1.81
CA ARG A 56 6.89 -12.92 -2.15
C ARG A 56 7.16 -14.31 -1.58
N GLN A 57 6.75 -14.55 -0.34
CA GLN A 57 7.04 -15.79 0.37
C GLN A 57 6.01 -16.89 0.12
N ARG A 58 4.74 -16.51 0.00
CA ARG A 58 3.61 -17.43 -0.12
C ARG A 58 2.57 -16.90 -1.12
N PRO A 59 2.90 -16.86 -2.43
CA PRO A 59 2.05 -16.26 -3.47
C PRO A 59 0.68 -16.94 -3.62
N GLU A 60 0.54 -18.16 -3.12
CA GLU A 60 -0.73 -18.89 -3.09
C GLU A 60 -1.66 -18.46 -1.95
N ILE A 61 -1.17 -17.69 -0.98
CA ILE A 61 -1.97 -17.24 0.16
C ILE A 61 -2.63 -15.91 -0.16
N ARG A 62 -3.96 -15.88 -0.02
CA ARG A 62 -4.71 -14.65 -0.04
C ARG A 62 -4.88 -14.11 1.37
N LEU A 63 -4.07 -13.09 1.69
CA LEU A 63 -4.18 -12.34 2.93
C LEU A 63 -5.07 -11.11 2.72
N GLU A 64 -6.01 -10.89 3.62
CA GLU A 64 -6.84 -9.68 3.66
C GLU A 64 -6.74 -9.04 5.04
N VAL A 65 -6.48 -7.73 5.07
CA VAL A 65 -6.51 -6.95 6.30
C VAL A 65 -7.94 -6.48 6.52
N GLU A 66 -8.61 -7.03 7.53
CA GLU A 66 -10.03 -6.76 7.77
C GLU A 66 -10.26 -5.57 8.72
N ASN A 67 -9.58 -5.58 9.85
CA ASN A 67 -9.82 -4.59 10.91
C ASN A 67 -8.55 -4.23 11.67
N THR A 68 -8.56 -3.06 12.30
CA THR A 68 -7.61 -2.72 13.36
C THR A 68 -8.21 -3.10 14.71
N PHE A 69 -7.42 -3.77 15.55
CA PHE A 69 -7.80 -4.12 16.91
C PHE A 69 -6.76 -3.56 17.88
N GLY A 70 -7.10 -2.49 18.57
CA GLY A 70 -6.14 -1.74 19.37
C GLY A 70 -4.97 -1.22 18.53
N HIS A 71 -3.76 -1.65 18.82
CA HIS A 71 -2.55 -1.31 18.04
C HIS A 71 -2.17 -2.39 17.01
N GLY A 72 -2.99 -3.43 16.85
CA GLY A 72 -2.75 -4.53 15.92
C GLY A 72 -3.65 -4.49 14.69
N LEU A 73 -3.24 -5.24 13.67
CA LEU A 73 -4.03 -5.50 12.47
C LEU A 73 -4.58 -6.93 12.54
N TYR A 74 -5.88 -7.07 12.34
CA TYR A 74 -6.49 -8.37 12.16
C TYR A 74 -6.45 -8.74 10.68
N CYS A 75 -5.75 -9.85 10.37
CA CYS A 75 -5.60 -10.34 9.02
C CYS A 75 -6.27 -11.71 8.89
N ALA A 76 -7.02 -11.93 7.81
CA ALA A 76 -7.67 -13.18 7.50
C ALA A 76 -7.06 -13.82 6.26
N VAL A 77 -6.87 -15.15 6.31
CA VAL A 77 -6.52 -15.96 5.14
C VAL A 77 -7.80 -16.44 4.47
N LYS A 78 -8.17 -15.83 3.33
CA LYS A 78 -9.47 -16.06 2.66
C LYS A 78 -9.57 -17.40 1.93
N ASN A 79 -8.47 -17.93 1.45
CA ASN A 79 -8.46 -19.20 0.71
C ASN A 79 -8.27 -20.45 1.59
N LYS A 80 -8.44 -20.31 2.90
CA LYS A 80 -8.39 -21.41 3.87
C LYS A 80 -7.08 -22.21 3.91
N ILE A 81 -6.00 -21.66 3.40
CA ILE A 81 -4.67 -22.25 3.52
C ILE A 81 -4.16 -21.96 4.94
N PHE A 82 -3.58 -22.98 5.58
CA PHE A 82 -3.03 -22.83 6.92
C PHE A 82 -1.67 -22.12 6.85
N LEU A 83 -1.49 -21.09 7.68
CA LEU A 83 -0.20 -20.44 7.92
C LEU A 83 0.49 -21.07 9.11
N SER A 84 1.66 -21.63 8.90
CA SER A 84 2.51 -22.14 9.97
C SER A 84 3.29 -21.01 10.64
N LYS A 85 3.86 -21.29 11.80
CA LYS A 85 4.77 -20.36 12.46
C LYS A 85 5.99 -20.02 11.59
N TYR A 86 6.50 -20.96 10.84
CA TYR A 86 7.63 -20.78 9.94
C TYR A 86 7.31 -19.83 8.78
N ASP A 87 6.09 -19.91 8.23
CA ASP A 87 5.65 -18.96 7.20
C ASP A 87 5.62 -17.53 7.74
N LEU A 88 5.18 -17.35 8.98
CA LEU A 88 5.17 -16.03 9.63
C LEU A 88 6.58 -15.51 9.88
N GLU A 89 7.51 -16.38 10.28
CA GLU A 89 8.93 -16.03 10.46
C GLU A 89 9.57 -15.62 9.13
N ASP A 90 9.27 -16.34 8.03
CA ASP A 90 9.76 -15.99 6.69
C ASP A 90 9.20 -14.68 6.19
N VAL A 91 7.90 -14.42 6.38
CA VAL A 91 7.27 -13.15 6.03
C VAL A 91 7.86 -11.99 6.84
N THR A 92 8.06 -12.19 8.14
CA THR A 92 8.68 -11.18 9.01
C THR A 92 10.08 -10.82 8.52
N ARG A 93 10.91 -11.84 8.27
CA ARG A 93 12.26 -11.64 7.74
C ARG A 93 12.25 -10.90 6.40
N CYS A 94 11.33 -11.26 5.48
CA CYS A 94 11.19 -10.57 4.21
C CYS A 94 10.85 -9.09 4.39
N MET A 95 9.93 -8.75 5.30
CA MET A 95 9.61 -7.35 5.62
C MET A 95 10.82 -6.59 6.18
N GLU A 96 11.57 -7.21 7.08
CA GLU A 96 12.79 -6.62 7.65
C GLU A 96 13.85 -6.37 6.58
N GLU A 97 14.02 -7.30 5.63
CA GLU A 97 14.91 -7.15 4.48
C GLU A 97 14.47 -5.99 3.57
N MET A 98 13.20 -5.92 3.21
CA MET A 98 12.65 -4.82 2.40
C MET A 98 12.89 -3.45 3.03
N ILE A 99 12.75 -3.34 4.35
CA ILE A 99 12.98 -2.10 5.10
C ILE A 99 14.48 -1.78 5.19
N ARG A 100 15.30 -2.77 5.55
CA ARG A 100 16.76 -2.63 5.65
C ARG A 100 17.39 -2.19 4.34
N ASP A 101 16.94 -2.78 3.25
CA ASP A 101 17.48 -2.53 1.91
C ASP A 101 16.87 -1.24 1.29
N GLN A 102 15.99 -0.57 2.04
CA GLN A 102 15.33 0.68 1.63
C GLN A 102 14.68 0.57 0.25
N GLU A 103 14.06 -0.57 -0.02
CA GLU A 103 13.39 -0.79 -1.29
C GLU A 103 12.33 0.30 -1.56
N PRO A 104 12.36 0.98 -2.71
CA PRO A 104 11.45 2.08 -2.98
C PRO A 104 10.02 1.58 -3.22
N VAL A 105 9.05 2.31 -2.71
CA VAL A 105 7.66 2.18 -3.16
C VAL A 105 7.48 3.00 -4.43
N GLN A 106 7.08 2.34 -5.51
CA GLN A 106 6.83 2.96 -6.79
C GLN A 106 5.34 3.11 -7.05
N VAL A 107 4.98 4.16 -7.76
CA VAL A 107 3.60 4.43 -8.19
C VAL A 107 3.57 4.53 -9.70
N LYS A 108 2.71 3.74 -10.34
CA LYS A 108 2.44 3.82 -11.77
C LYS A 108 0.98 4.17 -11.98
N GLN A 109 0.72 5.21 -12.75
CA GLN A 109 -0.63 5.54 -13.17
C GLN A 109 -0.97 4.75 -14.44
N ILE A 110 -2.09 4.04 -14.41
CA ILE A 110 -2.57 3.18 -15.50
C ILE A 110 -4.05 3.43 -15.75
N THR A 111 -4.51 3.08 -16.93
CA THR A 111 -5.93 3.10 -17.27
C THR A 111 -6.64 1.87 -16.69
N ARG A 112 -7.99 1.93 -16.63
CA ARG A 112 -8.82 0.78 -16.26
C ARG A 112 -8.49 -0.46 -17.12
N ASP A 113 -8.34 -0.29 -18.42
CA ASP A 113 -8.09 -1.41 -19.34
C ASP A 113 -6.69 -2.03 -19.13
N GLU A 114 -5.69 -1.21 -18.84
CA GLU A 114 -4.36 -1.71 -18.45
C GLU A 114 -4.38 -2.45 -17.11
N ALA A 115 -5.28 -2.06 -16.19
CA ALA A 115 -5.39 -2.68 -14.87
C ALA A 115 -5.75 -4.17 -14.95
N TRP A 116 -6.49 -4.58 -15.98
CA TRP A 116 -6.82 -5.99 -16.21
C TRP A 116 -5.58 -6.90 -16.34
N ASN A 117 -4.47 -6.36 -16.80
CA ASN A 117 -3.21 -7.12 -16.91
C ASN A 117 -2.57 -7.42 -15.55
N TYR A 118 -3.02 -6.72 -14.50
CA TYR A 118 -2.50 -6.85 -13.13
C TYR A 118 -3.46 -7.60 -12.20
N VAL A 119 -4.68 -7.89 -12.65
CA VAL A 119 -5.62 -8.70 -11.87
C VAL A 119 -5.10 -10.13 -11.80
N ASN A 120 -4.89 -10.63 -10.60
CA ASN A 120 -4.48 -12.00 -10.40
C ASN A 120 -5.63 -12.95 -10.74
N PRO A 121 -5.47 -13.89 -11.70
CA PRO A 121 -6.54 -14.83 -12.06
C PRO A 121 -7.07 -15.65 -10.87
N ALA A 122 -6.24 -15.90 -9.85
CA ALA A 122 -6.65 -16.60 -8.64
C ALA A 122 -7.64 -15.79 -7.77
N PHE A 123 -7.65 -14.47 -7.93
CA PHE A 123 -8.49 -13.54 -7.16
C PHE A 123 -9.46 -12.75 -8.04
N TYR A 124 -9.61 -13.15 -9.29
CA TYR A 124 -10.44 -12.49 -10.30
C TYR A 124 -11.85 -12.15 -9.82
N ARG A 125 -12.49 -13.07 -9.10
CA ARG A 125 -13.88 -12.88 -8.62
C ARG A 125 -14.07 -11.71 -7.67
N ASP A 126 -13.00 -11.31 -6.99
CA ASP A 126 -13.05 -10.28 -5.95
C ASP A 126 -12.51 -8.93 -6.45
N GLU A 127 -11.56 -8.95 -7.38
CA GLU A 127 -10.91 -7.75 -7.91
C GLU A 127 -11.60 -7.23 -9.18
N ALA A 128 -12.06 -8.13 -10.04
CA ALA A 128 -12.70 -7.80 -11.31
C ALA A 128 -13.93 -6.89 -11.15
N PRO A 129 -14.88 -7.16 -10.21
CA PRO A 129 -16.06 -6.32 -10.07
C PRO A 129 -15.76 -4.85 -9.75
N LEU A 130 -14.62 -4.57 -9.11
CA LEU A 130 -14.20 -3.19 -8.84
C LEU A 130 -13.80 -2.47 -10.12
N LEU A 131 -13.11 -3.15 -11.03
CA LEU A 131 -12.72 -2.57 -12.32
C LEU A 131 -13.93 -2.35 -13.23
N ASP A 132 -14.92 -3.24 -13.20
CA ASP A 132 -16.12 -3.14 -14.03
C ASP A 132 -16.96 -1.90 -13.75
N VAL A 133 -16.97 -1.41 -12.50
CA VAL A 133 -17.76 -0.22 -12.12
C VAL A 133 -17.03 1.10 -12.37
N LEU A 134 -15.73 1.06 -12.68
CA LEU A 134 -14.97 2.27 -12.96
C LEU A 134 -15.21 2.77 -14.39
N PRO A 135 -15.25 4.10 -14.63
CA PRO A 135 -15.27 4.66 -15.98
C PRO A 135 -14.06 4.20 -16.81
N GLU A 136 -14.22 4.09 -18.13
CA GLU A 136 -13.16 3.63 -19.03
C GLU A 136 -11.87 4.48 -18.97
N ASN A 137 -12.03 5.79 -18.80
CA ASN A 137 -10.92 6.74 -18.71
C ASN A 137 -10.42 6.96 -17.28
N TYR A 138 -10.90 6.18 -16.31
CA TYR A 138 -10.47 6.32 -14.91
C TYR A 138 -8.99 5.96 -14.77
N GLN A 139 -8.23 6.85 -14.09
CA GLN A 139 -6.82 6.64 -13.83
C GLN A 139 -6.65 5.96 -12.48
N ILE A 140 -5.98 4.82 -12.49
CA ILE A 140 -5.72 3.98 -11.32
C ILE A 140 -4.26 4.14 -10.94
N ASN A 141 -3.98 4.43 -9.67
CA ASN A 141 -2.63 4.38 -9.15
C ASN A 141 -2.31 2.96 -8.70
N LEU A 142 -1.36 2.36 -9.36
CA LEU A 142 -0.83 1.04 -9.04
C LEU A 142 0.44 1.20 -8.22
N TYR A 143 0.49 0.57 -7.06
CA TYR A 143 1.64 0.62 -6.16
C TYR A 143 2.46 -0.66 -6.28
N GLY A 144 3.77 -0.53 -6.35
CA GLY A 144 4.72 -1.63 -6.33
C GLY A 144 5.83 -1.41 -5.32
N TRP A 145 6.36 -2.48 -4.74
CA TRP A 145 7.49 -2.43 -3.82
C TRP A 145 8.73 -3.03 -4.49
N GLY A 146 9.86 -2.29 -4.48
CA GLY A 146 11.09 -2.73 -5.11
C GLY A 146 11.27 -2.27 -6.56
N THR A 147 11.98 -3.05 -7.38
CA THR A 147 12.28 -2.70 -8.78
C THR A 147 11.07 -2.90 -9.70
N PRO A 148 11.00 -2.17 -10.86
CA PRO A 148 9.86 -2.22 -11.80
C PRO A 148 9.54 -3.59 -12.39
N ALA A 149 10.44 -4.57 -12.27
CA ALA A 149 10.21 -5.95 -12.68
C ALA A 149 9.39 -6.76 -11.66
N GLY A 150 9.21 -6.24 -10.44
CA GLY A 150 8.32 -6.80 -9.44
C GLY A 150 6.87 -6.51 -9.82
N LEU A 151 6.05 -7.53 -9.84
CA LEU A 151 4.62 -7.42 -10.09
C LEU A 151 3.99 -6.38 -9.17
N PHE A 152 3.37 -5.38 -9.78
CA PHE A 152 2.53 -4.45 -9.06
C PHE A 152 1.35 -5.22 -8.46
N SER A 153 1.17 -5.14 -7.17
CA SER A 153 -0.05 -5.64 -6.53
C SER A 153 -1.05 -4.50 -6.44
N TYR A 154 -2.24 -4.72 -6.95
CA TYR A 154 -3.35 -3.79 -6.79
C TYR A 154 -3.85 -3.85 -5.36
N SER A 155 -3.79 -2.75 -4.64
CA SER A 155 -4.49 -2.57 -3.38
C SER A 155 -5.46 -1.40 -3.53
N ALA A 156 -6.69 -1.69 -3.95
CA ALA A 156 -7.78 -0.71 -4.01
C ALA A 156 -8.15 -0.17 -2.61
N SER A 157 -7.82 -0.90 -1.56
CA SER A 157 -8.18 -0.56 -0.19
C SER A 157 -7.35 0.57 0.42
N ALA A 158 -6.18 0.89 -0.15
CA ALA A 158 -5.33 1.95 0.41
C ALA A 158 -5.77 3.37 0.03
N GLN A 159 -6.63 3.54 -0.97
CA GLN A 159 -7.02 4.87 -1.47
C GLN A 159 -8.34 5.42 -0.92
N SER A 160 -9.27 4.57 -0.50
CA SER A 160 -10.56 5.07 0.00
C SER A 160 -10.48 5.82 1.34
N GLY A 161 -9.38 5.70 2.06
CA GLY A 161 -9.18 6.37 3.35
C GLY A 161 -8.44 7.72 3.30
N LEU A 162 -7.76 8.05 2.19
CA LEU A 162 -6.92 9.24 2.11
C LEU A 162 -7.52 10.39 1.28
N SER A 163 -8.53 10.12 0.44
CA SER A 163 -9.11 11.15 -0.43
C SER A 163 -10.41 11.77 0.07
N GLU A 164 -11.05 11.21 1.10
CA GLU A 164 -12.36 11.69 1.58
C GLU A 164 -12.33 12.50 2.88
N SER A 165 -11.15 12.82 3.43
CA SER A 165 -11.06 13.53 4.72
C SER A 165 -9.96 14.60 4.79
N LEU A 166 -9.76 15.38 3.70
CA LEU A 166 -8.99 16.65 3.77
C LEU A 166 -9.85 17.81 3.33
#